data_2bca4c62c3860b25539899fa65f10731
#
_entry.id   2bca4c62c3860b25539899fa65f10731
#
_cell.length_a   1.000
_cell.length_b   1.000
_cell.length_c   1.000
_cell.angle_alpha   90.00
_cell.angle_beta   90.00
_cell.angle_gamma   90.00
#
_symmetry.space_group_name_H-M   'P 1'
#
loop_
_entity.id
_entity.type
_entity.pdbx_description
1 polymer ?
#
loop_
_entity_poly.entity_id
_entity_poly.type
_entity_poly.pdbx_seq_one_letter_code
_entity_poly.pdbx_strand_id
1 'polypeptide(L)'
;MTTTSHPPTTNVHPVDERLPLPQMIVYGLQHVLSMYAGVVAVPLIVGSALKLSGGQITYIVSAGLFMSGVATLLQTLGVWKFGARQPLVQGTSFAAVSTILAVGTASGGTDGLRAVFGALLVAGLVGLLIAPVFTRLLHFFPEVVTGSVITIIGVSLLPVAIKWSAGGVGSKTFGDPKNILLAVLTMVIIVLIYRFMPPFFSRIAILLGLVLGTVVAIPFGVTQFSAIKDAGFFQVPAPFHFGLPTFAFGAIISMVVVMLVIMTETTADILAVGEIIERPADRETVTNGLRADMVSTSIASVFNGFSISAFAQNVGLVAITGIKSRFVVAVSGAILVFLGVFPVLGAIVAVVPLPVLGGAGLALFGTVAASGIRTLSKVDFAGNSNLVIVAFALGFGIIPISVPTFYDKFPSWFQVIFDSGITSTAIVAVLLNIVFNILGRSSSTEGPIFSEGPPPGAISDRDEARLNEPDQRRNEVGGSADRAQRG
;
A
#
# COMPACT_ATOMS: atom_id res chain seq x y z
N MET A 1 -56.13 20.25 -0.37
CA MET A 1 -54.77 20.79 -0.58
C MET A 1 -53.94 20.33 0.60
N THR A 2 -53.26 19.21 0.48
CA THR A 2 -52.36 18.68 1.51
C THR A 2 -50.95 19.19 1.16
N THR A 3 -50.48 20.17 1.90
CA THR A 3 -49.10 20.66 1.86
C THR A 3 -48.17 19.60 2.41
N THR A 4 -47.49 18.88 1.53
CA THR A 4 -46.35 18.05 1.90
C THR A 4 -45.23 18.97 2.37
N SER A 5 -45.05 19.06 3.67
CA SER A 5 -43.88 19.71 4.28
C SER A 5 -42.65 18.86 3.95
N HIS A 6 -41.81 19.37 3.03
CA HIS A 6 -40.46 18.87 2.90
C HIS A 6 -39.71 19.10 4.23
N PRO A 7 -38.97 18.08 4.76
CA PRO A 7 -38.13 18.34 5.90
C PRO A 7 -37.08 19.40 5.55
N PRO A 8 -36.66 20.25 6.50
CA PRO A 8 -35.67 21.30 6.24
C PRO A 8 -34.39 20.63 5.73
N THR A 9 -33.96 21.02 4.53
CA THR A 9 -32.64 20.64 3.99
C THR A 9 -31.60 21.25 4.92
N THR A 10 -30.95 20.42 5.72
CA THR A 10 -29.80 20.84 6.52
C THR A 10 -28.71 21.25 5.54
N ASN A 11 -28.31 22.51 5.55
CA ASN A 11 -27.23 23.10 4.72
C ASN A 11 -25.83 22.59 5.15
N VAL A 12 -25.74 21.36 5.68
CA VAL A 12 -24.49 20.77 6.12
C VAL A 12 -23.89 19.99 4.96
N HIS A 13 -22.63 20.27 4.64
CA HIS A 13 -21.91 19.53 3.61
C HIS A 13 -21.84 18.03 3.97
N PRO A 14 -22.01 17.10 3.02
CA PRO A 14 -22.01 15.64 3.28
C PRO A 14 -20.81 15.14 4.09
N VAL A 15 -19.65 15.76 3.97
CA VAL A 15 -18.46 15.41 4.76
C VAL A 15 -18.66 15.65 6.27
N ASP A 16 -19.46 16.65 6.63
CA ASP A 16 -19.73 17.04 8.01
C ASP A 16 -21.10 16.49 8.53
N GLU A 17 -21.77 15.68 7.73
CA GLU A 17 -23.01 15.01 8.10
C GLU A 17 -22.77 13.97 9.20
N ARG A 18 -23.61 13.98 10.24
CA ARG A 18 -23.63 12.98 11.32
C ARG A 18 -24.75 12.01 11.08
N LEU A 19 -24.41 10.81 10.59
CA LEU A 19 -25.37 9.72 10.47
C LEU A 19 -25.80 9.18 11.84
N PRO A 20 -26.94 8.47 11.95
CA PRO A 20 -27.30 7.76 13.16
C PRO A 20 -26.19 6.80 13.61
N LEU A 21 -25.93 6.74 14.92
CA LEU A 21 -24.80 5.96 15.48
C LEU A 21 -24.74 4.51 14.98
N PRO A 22 -25.85 3.74 14.90
CA PRO A 22 -25.80 2.37 14.36
C PRO A 22 -25.28 2.31 12.93
N GLN A 23 -25.65 3.26 12.07
CA GLN A 23 -25.16 3.33 10.69
C GLN A 23 -23.67 3.69 10.67
N MET A 24 -23.23 4.65 11.50
CA MET A 24 -21.81 5.01 11.61
C MET A 24 -20.97 3.80 12.06
N ILE A 25 -21.48 2.99 12.97
CA ILE A 25 -20.79 1.76 13.44
C ILE A 25 -20.67 0.74 12.29
N VAL A 26 -21.76 0.47 11.56
CA VAL A 26 -21.76 -0.50 10.47
C VAL A 26 -20.80 -0.07 9.36
N TYR A 27 -20.87 1.17 8.90
CA TYR A 27 -19.97 1.69 7.87
C TYR A 27 -18.53 1.87 8.39
N GLY A 28 -18.36 2.27 9.66
CA GLY A 28 -17.05 2.34 10.30
C GLY A 28 -16.39 0.97 10.40
N LEU A 29 -17.14 -0.06 10.75
CA LEU A 29 -16.66 -1.45 10.75
C LEU A 29 -16.28 -1.91 9.33
N GLN A 30 -17.04 -1.51 8.30
CA GLN A 30 -16.68 -1.81 6.91
C GLN A 30 -15.32 -1.21 6.52
N HIS A 31 -15.03 0.02 6.94
CA HIS A 31 -13.71 0.64 6.75
C HIS A 31 -12.61 -0.15 7.46
N VAL A 32 -12.83 -0.55 8.73
CA VAL A 32 -11.86 -1.37 9.48
C VAL A 32 -11.61 -2.69 8.79
N LEU A 33 -12.64 -3.44 8.42
CA LEU A 33 -12.51 -4.74 7.76
C LEU A 33 -11.76 -4.65 6.43
N SER A 34 -11.96 -3.57 5.66
CA SER A 34 -11.29 -3.34 4.38
C SER A 34 -9.78 -3.14 4.52
N MET A 35 -9.32 -2.49 5.60
CA MET A 35 -7.90 -2.18 5.83
C MET A 35 -7.19 -3.13 6.79
N TYR A 36 -7.94 -3.94 7.55
CA TYR A 36 -7.41 -4.71 8.68
C TYR A 36 -6.22 -5.58 8.30
N ALA A 37 -6.34 -6.35 7.20
CA ALA A 37 -5.26 -7.18 6.71
C ALA A 37 -3.99 -6.37 6.40
N GLY A 38 -4.13 -5.17 5.84
CA GLY A 38 -3.02 -4.25 5.56
C GLY A 38 -2.32 -3.78 6.82
N VAL A 39 -3.07 -3.33 7.81
CA VAL A 39 -2.51 -2.79 9.07
C VAL A 39 -1.75 -3.86 9.85
N VAL A 40 -2.26 -5.09 9.91
CA VAL A 40 -1.60 -6.17 10.65
C VAL A 40 -0.43 -6.80 9.89
N ALA A 41 -0.40 -6.69 8.56
CA ALA A 41 0.67 -7.29 7.74
C ALA A 41 2.04 -6.72 8.08
N VAL A 42 2.17 -5.42 8.25
CA VAL A 42 3.48 -4.76 8.51
C VAL A 42 4.09 -5.24 9.84
N PRO A 43 3.40 -5.20 11.00
CA PRO A 43 3.91 -5.78 12.23
C PRO A 43 4.29 -7.26 12.11
N LEU A 44 3.51 -8.06 11.38
CA LEU A 44 3.81 -9.48 11.16
C LEU A 44 5.07 -9.68 10.32
N ILE A 45 5.26 -8.88 9.26
CA ILE A 45 6.47 -8.90 8.43
C ILE A 45 7.69 -8.59 9.29
N VAL A 46 7.63 -7.47 10.01
CA VAL A 46 8.73 -7.00 10.84
C VAL A 46 9.03 -7.99 11.97
N GLY A 47 8.00 -8.44 12.67
CA GLY A 47 8.12 -9.40 13.75
C GLY A 47 8.76 -10.72 13.33
N SER A 48 8.33 -11.25 12.18
CA SER A 48 8.91 -12.47 11.60
C SER A 48 10.36 -12.28 11.16
N ALA A 49 10.67 -11.17 10.49
CA ALA A 49 12.01 -10.89 10.00
C ALA A 49 13.02 -10.67 11.14
N LEU A 50 12.60 -10.01 12.22
CA LEU A 50 13.41 -9.79 13.41
C LEU A 50 13.40 -10.97 14.38
N LYS A 51 12.70 -12.06 14.05
CA LYS A 51 12.58 -13.28 14.88
C LYS A 51 12.03 -12.99 16.28
N LEU A 52 11.04 -12.12 16.38
CA LEU A 52 10.37 -11.79 17.65
C LEU A 52 9.55 -12.97 18.16
N SER A 53 9.36 -13.03 19.48
CA SER A 53 8.46 -14.00 20.09
C SER A 53 7.00 -13.72 19.73
N GLY A 54 6.12 -14.72 19.85
CA GLY A 54 4.69 -14.56 19.58
C GLY A 54 4.04 -13.45 20.39
N GLY A 55 4.41 -13.31 21.68
CA GLY A 55 3.92 -12.22 22.54
C GLY A 55 4.39 -10.83 22.06
N GLN A 56 5.64 -10.71 21.61
CA GLN A 56 6.15 -9.46 21.06
C GLN A 56 5.46 -9.10 19.74
N ILE A 57 5.20 -10.07 18.88
CA ILE A 57 4.44 -9.88 17.64
C ILE A 57 3.01 -9.42 17.95
N THR A 58 2.32 -10.09 18.88
CA THR A 58 1.00 -9.68 19.35
C THR A 58 1.01 -8.22 19.84
N TYR A 59 2.04 -7.84 20.60
CA TYR A 59 2.16 -6.48 21.11
C TYR A 59 2.29 -5.43 20.00
N ILE A 60 3.21 -5.63 19.03
CA ILE A 60 3.39 -4.66 17.93
C ILE A 60 2.19 -4.63 16.96
N VAL A 61 1.43 -5.72 16.83
CA VAL A 61 0.14 -5.74 16.11
C VAL A 61 -0.88 -4.87 16.84
N SER A 62 -1.03 -5.05 18.17
CA SER A 62 -1.93 -4.25 18.99
C SER A 62 -1.56 -2.77 18.99
N ALA A 63 -0.26 -2.45 19.10
CA ALA A 63 0.25 -1.08 19.00
C ALA A 63 -0.02 -0.47 17.62
N GLY A 64 0.16 -1.23 16.54
CA GLY A 64 -0.15 -0.81 15.18
C GLY A 64 -1.62 -0.47 14.98
N LEU A 65 -2.54 -1.33 15.46
CA LEU A 65 -3.99 -1.09 15.42
C LEU A 65 -4.37 0.15 16.24
N PHE A 66 -3.87 0.24 17.48
CA PHE A 66 -4.13 1.36 18.37
C PHE A 66 -3.70 2.69 17.75
N MET A 67 -2.47 2.77 17.25
CA MET A 67 -1.92 4.00 16.67
C MET A 67 -2.57 4.35 15.32
N SER A 68 -2.94 3.36 14.51
CA SER A 68 -3.75 3.58 13.31
C SER A 68 -5.11 4.21 13.64
N GLY A 69 -5.74 3.75 14.73
CA GLY A 69 -6.99 4.34 15.22
C GLY A 69 -6.82 5.77 15.71
N VAL A 70 -5.81 6.05 16.51
CA VAL A 70 -5.48 7.41 17.00
C VAL A 70 -5.20 8.35 15.81
N ALA A 71 -4.39 7.90 14.85
CA ALA A 71 -4.08 8.66 13.65
C ALA A 71 -5.33 8.94 12.79
N THR A 72 -6.22 7.94 12.64
CA THR A 72 -7.50 8.10 11.92
C THR A 72 -8.39 9.14 12.61
N LEU A 73 -8.48 9.11 13.93
CA LEU A 73 -9.24 10.12 14.69
C LEU A 73 -8.64 11.51 14.50
N LEU A 74 -7.32 11.64 14.57
CA LEU A 74 -6.63 12.91 14.35
C LEU A 74 -6.88 13.45 12.93
N GLN A 75 -6.77 12.56 11.92
CA GLN A 75 -6.92 12.94 10.52
C GLN A 75 -8.35 13.38 10.17
N THR A 76 -9.35 12.67 10.70
CA THR A 76 -10.77 12.90 10.37
C THR A 76 -11.42 14.03 11.19
N LEU A 77 -11.15 14.08 12.49
CA LEU A 77 -11.72 15.11 13.36
C LEU A 77 -10.97 16.44 13.23
N GLY A 78 -9.65 16.35 13.12
CA GLY A 78 -8.74 17.48 13.03
C GLY A 78 -8.64 18.24 14.34
N VAL A 79 -7.42 18.44 14.82
CA VAL A 79 -7.13 19.23 16.01
C VAL A 79 -6.19 20.35 15.63
N TRP A 80 -6.60 21.59 15.78
CA TRP A 80 -5.83 22.78 15.40
C TRP A 80 -5.38 22.72 13.92
N LYS A 81 -4.06 22.56 13.65
CA LYS A 81 -3.45 22.45 12.31
C LYS A 81 -3.07 21.00 11.96
N PHE A 82 -3.67 20.00 12.59
CA PHE A 82 -3.44 18.58 12.35
C PHE A 82 -4.73 17.92 11.88
N GLY A 83 -4.71 17.28 10.73
CA GLY A 83 -5.83 16.56 10.13
C GLY A 83 -6.48 17.28 8.96
N ALA A 84 -6.69 16.54 7.88
CA ALA A 84 -7.35 17.02 6.65
C ALA A 84 -8.86 17.25 6.82
N ARG A 85 -9.46 16.73 7.90
CA ARG A 85 -10.92 16.74 8.15
C ARG A 85 -11.74 16.13 7.01
N GLN A 86 -11.19 15.07 6.44
CA GLN A 86 -11.78 14.28 5.37
C GLN A 86 -12.04 12.84 5.83
N PRO A 87 -12.91 12.06 5.15
CA PRO A 87 -13.14 10.64 5.43
C PRO A 87 -11.94 9.77 4.98
N LEU A 88 -10.80 9.95 5.62
CA LEU A 88 -9.52 9.34 5.28
C LEU A 88 -9.02 8.47 6.43
N VAL A 89 -8.99 7.16 6.22
CA VAL A 89 -8.49 6.20 7.21
C VAL A 89 -6.96 6.18 7.19
N GLN A 90 -6.36 6.06 8.36
CA GLN A 90 -4.92 5.97 8.55
C GLN A 90 -4.52 4.57 9.02
N GLY A 91 -3.38 4.09 8.53
CA GLY A 91 -2.85 2.80 8.96
C GLY A 91 -1.35 2.70 8.76
N THR A 92 -0.78 1.55 9.11
CA THR A 92 0.65 1.30 9.01
C THR A 92 1.09 1.26 7.53
N SER A 93 2.02 2.12 7.15
CA SER A 93 2.46 2.28 5.76
C SER A 93 3.33 1.11 5.29
N PHE A 94 3.03 0.58 4.09
CA PHE A 94 3.89 -0.38 3.40
C PHE A 94 5.16 0.25 2.83
N ALA A 95 5.14 1.54 2.51
CA ALA A 95 6.28 2.25 1.94
C ALA A 95 7.52 2.21 2.83
N ALA A 96 7.36 2.10 4.16
CA ALA A 96 8.48 2.04 5.08
C ALA A 96 9.03 0.62 5.31
N VAL A 97 8.33 -0.44 4.89
CA VAL A 97 8.65 -1.82 5.32
C VAL A 97 10.05 -2.24 4.90
N SER A 98 10.46 -2.00 3.66
CA SER A 98 11.79 -2.38 3.17
C SER A 98 12.90 -1.70 4.00
N THR A 99 12.74 -0.40 4.29
CA THR A 99 13.69 0.36 5.12
C THR A 99 13.64 -0.09 6.58
N ILE A 100 12.45 -0.37 7.13
CA ILE A 100 12.30 -0.96 8.47
C ILE A 100 13.06 -2.30 8.56
N LEU A 101 12.95 -3.14 7.54
CA LEU A 101 13.67 -4.42 7.49
C LEU A 101 15.18 -4.21 7.40
N ALA A 102 15.66 -3.31 6.53
CA ALA A 102 17.08 -3.02 6.40
C ALA A 102 17.69 -2.51 7.72
N VAL A 103 17.02 -1.57 8.39
CA VAL A 103 17.43 -1.03 9.68
C VAL A 103 17.32 -2.09 10.79
N GLY A 104 16.18 -2.77 10.86
CA GLY A 104 15.88 -3.70 11.96
C GLY A 104 16.73 -4.96 11.92
N THR A 105 17.00 -5.53 10.76
CA THR A 105 17.79 -6.77 10.63
C THR A 105 19.28 -6.53 10.88
N ALA A 106 19.79 -5.30 10.73
CA ALA A 106 21.18 -4.96 11.02
C ALA A 106 21.57 -5.25 12.48
N SER A 107 20.64 -5.04 13.43
CA SER A 107 20.86 -5.36 14.86
C SER A 107 20.06 -6.58 15.33
N GLY A 108 18.94 -6.87 14.68
CA GLY A 108 18.04 -7.99 15.00
C GLY A 108 17.26 -7.83 16.30
N GLY A 109 16.24 -8.66 16.48
CA GLY A 109 15.46 -8.72 17.72
C GLY A 109 14.91 -7.37 18.20
N THR A 110 14.90 -7.18 19.50
CA THR A 110 14.42 -5.94 20.15
C THR A 110 15.33 -4.74 19.92
N ASP A 111 16.63 -4.94 19.74
CA ASP A 111 17.56 -3.85 19.44
C ASP A 111 17.32 -3.32 18.02
N GLY A 112 17.00 -4.20 17.08
CA GLY A 112 16.55 -3.80 15.74
C GLY A 112 15.26 -2.96 15.79
N LEU A 113 14.28 -3.33 16.63
CA LEU A 113 13.08 -2.52 16.84
C LEU A 113 13.41 -1.13 17.41
N ARG A 114 14.30 -1.05 18.39
CA ARG A 114 14.72 0.23 18.99
C ARG A 114 15.35 1.16 17.97
N ALA A 115 16.16 0.59 17.05
CA ALA A 115 16.75 1.36 15.95
C ALA A 115 15.70 1.84 14.95
N VAL A 116 14.73 1.00 14.61
CA VAL A 116 13.59 1.36 13.75
C VAL A 116 12.77 2.48 14.38
N PHE A 117 12.40 2.35 15.65
CA PHE A 117 11.60 3.38 16.33
C PHE A 117 12.34 4.70 16.46
N GLY A 118 13.67 4.67 16.68
CA GLY A 118 14.51 5.88 16.69
C GLY A 118 14.53 6.58 15.33
N ALA A 119 14.69 5.82 14.26
CA ALA A 119 14.68 6.36 12.90
C ALA A 119 13.29 6.94 12.54
N LEU A 120 12.19 6.24 12.86
CA LEU A 120 10.82 6.70 12.61
C LEU A 120 10.49 7.96 13.43
N LEU A 121 10.90 8.02 14.70
CA LEU A 121 10.67 9.19 15.56
C LEU A 121 11.28 10.44 14.92
N VAL A 122 12.57 10.37 14.57
CA VAL A 122 13.26 11.52 13.99
C VAL A 122 12.75 11.85 12.60
N ALA A 123 12.51 10.83 11.76
CA ALA A 123 11.99 11.03 10.41
C ALA A 123 10.58 11.65 10.42
N GLY A 124 9.72 11.25 11.35
CA GLY A 124 8.41 11.88 11.54
C GLY A 124 8.51 13.34 11.97
N LEU A 125 9.42 13.68 12.91
CA LEU A 125 9.67 15.06 13.31
C LEU A 125 10.24 15.90 12.16
N VAL A 126 11.17 15.37 11.38
CA VAL A 126 11.71 16.04 10.18
C VAL A 126 10.59 16.23 9.14
N GLY A 127 9.78 15.21 8.90
CA GLY A 127 8.63 15.29 8.01
C GLY A 127 7.62 16.35 8.46
N LEU A 128 7.37 16.46 9.77
CA LEU A 128 6.52 17.51 10.34
C LEU A 128 7.02 18.93 10.03
N LEU A 129 8.34 19.14 10.09
CA LEU A 129 8.97 20.40 9.70
C LEU A 129 8.89 20.65 8.18
N ILE A 130 8.95 19.60 7.38
CA ILE A 130 8.88 19.68 5.90
C ILE A 130 7.43 19.89 5.44
N ALA A 131 6.41 19.39 6.14
CA ALA A 131 5.01 19.40 5.71
C ALA A 131 4.49 20.78 5.21
N PRO A 132 4.81 21.91 5.82
CA PRO A 132 4.34 23.23 5.34
C PRO A 132 4.90 23.63 3.96
N VAL A 133 6.07 23.11 3.61
CA VAL A 133 6.77 23.42 2.35
C VAL A 133 6.67 22.28 1.35
N PHE A 134 6.18 21.13 1.77
CA PHE A 134 6.14 19.90 0.97
C PHE A 134 5.36 20.08 -0.35
N THR A 135 4.28 20.88 -0.34
CA THR A 135 3.51 21.20 -1.56
C THR A 135 4.38 21.86 -2.66
N ARG A 136 5.50 22.50 -2.29
CA ARG A 136 6.50 23.01 -3.25
C ARG A 136 7.43 21.94 -3.77
N LEU A 137 7.61 20.86 -3.01
CA LEU A 137 8.47 19.73 -3.38
C LEU A 137 7.73 18.71 -4.26
N LEU A 138 6.40 18.78 -4.36
CA LEU A 138 5.60 17.85 -5.16
C LEU A 138 6.02 17.78 -6.63
N HIS A 139 6.56 18.87 -7.20
CA HIS A 139 7.07 18.86 -8.58
C HIS A 139 8.27 17.93 -8.80
N PHE A 140 8.97 17.50 -7.72
CA PHE A 140 10.02 16.48 -7.79
C PHE A 140 9.46 15.05 -7.77
N PHE A 141 8.17 14.91 -7.40
CA PHE A 141 7.47 13.64 -7.27
C PHE A 141 6.28 13.54 -8.24
N PRO A 142 6.49 13.73 -9.56
CA PRO A 142 5.44 13.51 -10.55
C PRO A 142 5.04 12.03 -10.59
N GLU A 143 4.02 11.71 -11.38
CA GLU A 143 3.47 10.35 -11.50
C GLU A 143 4.52 9.31 -11.92
N VAL A 144 5.53 9.69 -12.72
CA VAL A 144 6.63 8.80 -13.11
C VAL A 144 7.48 8.38 -11.90
N VAL A 145 7.74 9.29 -10.96
CA VAL A 145 8.50 8.99 -9.73
C VAL A 145 7.62 8.19 -8.77
N THR A 146 6.43 8.70 -8.45
CA THR A 146 5.50 8.05 -7.50
C THR A 146 5.08 6.67 -7.96
N GLY A 147 4.74 6.52 -9.24
CA GLY A 147 4.35 5.23 -9.81
C GLY A 147 5.48 4.20 -9.77
N SER A 148 6.73 4.61 -10.07
CA SER A 148 7.90 3.74 -9.94
C SER A 148 8.11 3.28 -8.49
N VAL A 149 7.99 4.21 -7.53
CA VAL A 149 8.16 3.90 -6.11
C VAL A 149 7.04 2.99 -5.59
N ILE A 150 5.78 3.25 -5.91
CA ILE A 150 4.66 2.37 -5.50
C ILE A 150 4.82 0.97 -6.12
N THR A 151 5.27 0.89 -7.36
CA THR A 151 5.54 -0.40 -8.02
C THR A 151 6.59 -1.19 -7.26
N ILE A 152 7.72 -0.57 -6.92
CA ILE A 152 8.80 -1.25 -6.19
C ILE A 152 8.39 -1.60 -4.75
N ILE A 153 7.53 -0.82 -4.09
CA ILE A 153 6.98 -1.18 -2.77
C ILE A 153 6.33 -2.57 -2.84
N GLY A 154 5.41 -2.77 -3.79
CA GLY A 154 4.76 -4.06 -3.96
C GLY A 154 5.75 -5.18 -4.32
N VAL A 155 6.62 -4.93 -5.30
CA VAL A 155 7.62 -5.91 -5.77
C VAL A 155 8.61 -6.29 -4.66
N SER A 156 9.07 -5.36 -3.83
CA SER A 156 10.02 -5.61 -2.75
C SER A 156 9.48 -6.50 -1.63
N LEU A 157 8.15 -6.57 -1.50
CA LEU A 157 7.48 -7.39 -0.50
C LEU A 157 7.11 -8.79 -1.02
N LEU A 158 7.09 -9.02 -2.34
CA LEU A 158 6.80 -10.36 -2.90
C LEU A 158 7.74 -11.45 -2.38
N PRO A 159 9.08 -11.25 -2.27
CA PRO A 159 9.97 -12.25 -1.69
C PRO A 159 9.62 -12.65 -0.26
N VAL A 160 9.10 -11.71 0.54
CA VAL A 160 8.62 -12.01 1.91
C VAL A 160 7.42 -12.94 1.85
N ALA A 161 6.43 -12.64 1.01
CA ALA A 161 5.26 -13.50 0.83
C ALA A 161 5.64 -14.89 0.28
N ILE A 162 6.59 -14.97 -0.65
CA ILE A 162 7.11 -16.24 -1.19
C ILE A 162 7.76 -17.07 -0.08
N LYS A 163 8.62 -16.46 0.74
CA LYS A 163 9.26 -17.16 1.88
C LYS A 163 8.23 -17.64 2.90
N TRP A 164 7.19 -16.89 3.16
CA TRP A 164 6.08 -17.32 4.01
C TRP A 164 5.26 -18.45 3.38
N SER A 165 4.98 -18.38 2.09
CA SER A 165 4.28 -19.45 1.36
C SER A 165 5.03 -20.80 1.46
N ALA A 166 6.37 -20.75 1.54
CA ALA A 166 7.21 -21.92 1.75
C ALA A 166 7.27 -22.40 3.23
N GLY A 167 6.63 -21.70 4.18
CA GLY A 167 6.61 -22.06 5.60
C GLY A 167 7.56 -21.24 6.48
N GLY A 168 8.23 -20.22 5.94
CA GLY A 168 9.16 -19.33 6.65
C GLY A 168 10.61 -19.82 6.65
N VAL A 169 11.52 -18.86 6.48
CA VAL A 169 12.98 -19.14 6.42
C VAL A 169 13.47 -19.75 7.74
N GLY A 170 14.22 -20.83 7.65
CA GLY A 170 14.77 -21.54 8.82
C GLY A 170 13.80 -22.56 9.46
N SER A 171 12.57 -22.68 8.94
CA SER A 171 11.67 -23.77 9.32
C SER A 171 12.17 -25.12 8.77
N LYS A 172 12.01 -26.18 9.57
CA LYS A 172 12.29 -27.57 9.11
C LYS A 172 11.39 -28.01 7.95
N THR A 173 10.24 -27.36 7.80
CA THR A 173 9.24 -27.63 6.76
C THR A 173 9.31 -26.62 5.61
N PHE A 174 10.41 -25.88 5.48
CA PHE A 174 10.57 -24.91 4.39
C PHE A 174 10.53 -25.61 3.02
N GLY A 175 9.63 -25.15 2.16
CA GLY A 175 9.44 -25.77 0.83
C GLY A 175 8.58 -27.02 0.82
N ASP A 176 8.03 -27.45 1.96
CA ASP A 176 7.12 -28.60 2.02
C ASP A 176 5.91 -28.34 1.08
N PRO A 177 5.55 -29.30 0.22
CA PRO A 177 4.37 -29.19 -0.66
C PRO A 177 3.08 -28.80 0.07
N LYS A 178 2.92 -29.21 1.34
CA LYS A 178 1.76 -28.82 2.17
C LYS A 178 1.68 -27.31 2.38
N ASN A 179 2.82 -26.65 2.64
CA ASN A 179 2.88 -25.22 2.84
C ASN A 179 2.52 -24.47 1.54
N ILE A 180 3.09 -24.90 0.43
CA ILE A 180 2.84 -24.32 -0.89
C ILE A 180 1.37 -24.52 -1.28
N LEU A 181 0.80 -25.71 -1.01
CA LEU A 181 -0.61 -25.98 -1.26
C LEU A 181 -1.54 -25.07 -0.46
N LEU A 182 -1.26 -24.85 0.84
CA LEU A 182 -2.03 -23.93 1.69
C LEU A 182 -1.97 -22.50 1.18
N ALA A 183 -0.78 -22.04 0.73
CA ALA A 183 -0.63 -20.71 0.15
C ALA A 183 -1.45 -20.57 -1.15
N VAL A 184 -1.38 -21.57 -2.04
CA VAL A 184 -2.14 -21.58 -3.29
C VAL A 184 -3.65 -21.64 -3.01
N LEU A 185 -4.10 -22.50 -2.09
CA LEU A 185 -5.51 -22.56 -1.68
C LEU A 185 -6.01 -21.22 -1.15
N THR A 186 -5.20 -20.53 -0.32
CA THR A 186 -5.54 -19.20 0.17
C THR A 186 -5.68 -18.19 -0.97
N MET A 187 -4.76 -18.18 -1.93
CA MET A 187 -4.86 -17.32 -3.13
C MET A 187 -6.11 -17.65 -3.95
N VAL A 188 -6.40 -18.92 -4.18
CA VAL A 188 -7.60 -19.35 -4.91
C VAL A 188 -8.86 -18.87 -4.18
N ILE A 189 -8.94 -19.03 -2.86
CA ILE A 189 -10.07 -18.54 -2.06
C ILE A 189 -10.25 -17.02 -2.26
N ILE A 190 -9.16 -16.23 -2.19
CA ILE A 190 -9.21 -14.78 -2.40
C ILE A 190 -9.74 -14.46 -3.81
N VAL A 191 -9.23 -15.12 -4.84
CA VAL A 191 -9.67 -14.91 -6.24
C VAL A 191 -11.14 -15.28 -6.44
N LEU A 192 -11.60 -16.39 -5.86
CA LEU A 192 -12.99 -16.81 -5.94
C LEU A 192 -13.93 -15.82 -5.23
N ILE A 193 -13.54 -15.33 -4.05
CA ILE A 193 -14.29 -14.27 -3.35
C ILE A 193 -14.36 -13.02 -4.24
N TYR A 194 -13.23 -12.59 -4.80
CA TYR A 194 -13.13 -11.42 -5.66
C TYR A 194 -14.03 -11.54 -6.89
N ARG A 195 -14.12 -12.73 -7.47
CA ARG A 195 -14.83 -12.97 -8.74
C ARG A 195 -16.33 -13.21 -8.57
N PHE A 196 -16.74 -13.93 -7.52
CA PHE A 196 -18.08 -14.48 -7.42
C PHE A 196 -18.93 -13.87 -6.29
N MET A 197 -18.31 -13.19 -5.33
CA MET A 197 -19.04 -12.63 -4.19
C MET A 197 -19.51 -11.19 -4.48
N PRO A 198 -20.59 -10.74 -3.79
CA PRO A 198 -21.04 -9.35 -3.87
C PRO A 198 -19.93 -8.33 -3.54
N PRO A 199 -20.06 -7.07 -3.99
CA PRO A 199 -19.01 -6.05 -3.85
C PRO A 199 -18.50 -5.84 -2.42
N PHE A 200 -19.33 -6.02 -1.41
CA PHE A 200 -18.92 -5.94 0.00
C PHE A 200 -17.84 -6.99 0.33
N PHE A 201 -18.10 -8.26 0.02
CA PHE A 201 -17.17 -9.36 0.31
C PHE A 201 -15.91 -9.30 -0.57
N SER A 202 -16.04 -8.86 -1.82
CA SER A 202 -14.89 -8.67 -2.71
C SER A 202 -13.88 -7.66 -2.14
N ARG A 203 -14.34 -6.60 -1.47
CA ARG A 203 -13.45 -5.59 -0.86
C ARG A 203 -12.67 -6.11 0.35
N ILE A 204 -13.22 -7.08 1.07
CA ILE A 204 -12.59 -7.73 2.21
C ILE A 204 -12.04 -9.12 1.86
N ALA A 205 -11.86 -9.42 0.56
CA ALA A 205 -11.46 -10.74 0.09
C ALA A 205 -10.15 -11.23 0.71
N ILE A 206 -9.16 -10.35 0.91
CA ILE A 206 -7.89 -10.71 1.54
C ILE A 206 -8.10 -11.11 3.00
N LEU A 207 -8.90 -10.35 3.75
CA LEU A 207 -9.24 -10.68 5.13
C LEU A 207 -9.99 -12.01 5.22
N LEU A 208 -11.02 -12.21 4.37
CA LEU A 208 -11.75 -13.47 4.31
C LEU A 208 -10.84 -14.64 3.87
N GLY A 209 -9.92 -14.39 2.96
CA GLY A 209 -8.92 -15.37 2.55
C GLY A 209 -8.00 -15.79 3.70
N LEU A 210 -7.57 -14.84 4.54
CA LEU A 210 -6.80 -15.14 5.76
C LEU A 210 -7.62 -16.00 6.74
N VAL A 211 -8.88 -15.63 6.99
CA VAL A 211 -9.75 -16.38 7.92
C VAL A 211 -10.01 -17.77 7.37
N LEU A 212 -10.53 -17.89 6.16
CA LEU A 212 -10.88 -19.19 5.56
C LEU A 212 -9.63 -20.05 5.31
N GLY A 213 -8.52 -19.44 4.87
CA GLY A 213 -7.23 -20.14 4.73
C GLY A 213 -6.73 -20.69 6.05
N THR A 214 -6.89 -19.93 7.15
CA THR A 214 -6.54 -20.40 8.49
C THR A 214 -7.44 -21.57 8.93
N VAL A 215 -8.74 -21.50 8.67
CA VAL A 215 -9.66 -22.61 8.94
C VAL A 215 -9.27 -23.86 8.16
N VAL A 216 -8.93 -23.71 6.87
CA VAL A 216 -8.43 -24.80 6.03
C VAL A 216 -7.11 -25.36 6.57
N ALA A 217 -6.26 -24.54 7.17
CA ALA A 217 -4.96 -24.94 7.70
C ALA A 217 -5.06 -25.77 9.02
N ILE A 218 -6.19 -25.69 9.76
CA ILE A 218 -6.36 -26.44 11.04
C ILE A 218 -6.15 -27.96 10.87
N PRO A 219 -6.80 -28.64 9.91
CA PRO A 219 -6.61 -30.08 9.74
C PRO A 219 -5.18 -30.47 9.28
N PHE A 220 -4.38 -29.52 8.75
CA PHE A 220 -2.98 -29.77 8.42
C PHE A 220 -2.04 -29.66 9.61
N GLY A 221 -2.53 -29.28 10.79
CA GLY A 221 -1.75 -29.21 12.02
C GLY A 221 -0.70 -28.09 12.08
N VAL A 222 -0.82 -27.06 11.23
CA VAL A 222 0.15 -25.95 11.14
C VAL A 222 -0.28 -24.71 11.93
N THR A 223 -1.47 -24.72 12.53
CA THR A 223 -1.99 -23.62 13.35
C THR A 223 -1.54 -23.80 14.81
N GLN A 224 -1.09 -22.70 15.45
CA GLN A 224 -0.68 -22.69 16.85
C GLN A 224 -1.57 -21.72 17.65
N PHE A 225 -2.41 -22.26 18.53
CA PHE A 225 -3.34 -21.49 19.35
C PHE A 225 -2.74 -21.03 20.69
N SER A 226 -1.47 -21.31 20.97
CA SER A 226 -0.80 -20.94 22.23
C SER A 226 -0.80 -19.42 22.44
N ALA A 227 -0.60 -18.64 21.39
CA ALA A 227 -0.59 -17.19 21.48
C ALA A 227 -1.90 -16.59 22.03
N ILE A 228 -3.06 -17.23 21.80
CA ILE A 228 -4.34 -16.77 22.33
C ILE A 228 -4.45 -17.06 23.83
N LYS A 229 -3.92 -18.19 24.30
CA LYS A 229 -3.99 -18.57 25.72
C LYS A 229 -3.15 -17.65 26.60
N ASP A 230 -2.04 -17.16 26.05
CA ASP A 230 -1.06 -16.32 26.75
C ASP A 230 -1.37 -14.81 26.58
N ALA A 231 -2.30 -14.45 25.70
CA ALA A 231 -2.69 -13.06 25.48
C ALA A 231 -3.52 -12.51 26.63
N GLY A 232 -3.10 -11.37 27.18
CA GLY A 232 -3.88 -10.63 28.15
C GLY A 232 -5.22 -10.15 27.54
N PHE A 233 -6.24 -10.03 28.37
CA PHE A 233 -7.54 -9.56 27.91
C PHE A 233 -7.52 -8.08 27.56
N PHE A 234 -6.81 -7.26 28.33
CA PHE A 234 -6.73 -5.80 28.19
C PHE A 234 -5.30 -5.31 28.40
N GLN A 235 -4.78 -4.56 27.44
CA GLN A 235 -3.47 -3.94 27.52
C GLN A 235 -3.42 -2.69 26.66
N VAL A 236 -3.19 -1.55 27.27
CA VAL A 236 -2.90 -0.31 26.53
C VAL A 236 -1.43 -0.32 26.10
N PRO A 237 -1.11 -0.07 24.82
CA PRO A 237 0.28 0.06 24.40
C PRO A 237 1.02 1.10 25.26
N ALA A 238 2.15 0.69 25.86
CA ALA A 238 2.95 1.55 26.72
C ALA A 238 4.07 2.24 25.91
N PRO A 239 4.43 3.49 26.25
CA PRO A 239 5.59 4.13 25.67
C PRO A 239 6.87 3.31 25.92
N PHE A 240 7.71 3.19 24.89
CA PHE A 240 9.03 2.55 24.99
C PHE A 240 9.03 1.13 25.57
N HIS A 241 8.02 0.33 25.29
CA HIS A 241 7.88 -1.05 25.82
C HIS A 241 9.11 -1.93 25.52
N PHE A 242 9.74 -1.77 24.34
CA PHE A 242 10.96 -2.49 23.97
C PHE A 242 12.25 -1.80 24.41
N GLY A 243 12.16 -0.75 25.21
CA GLY A 243 13.27 0.09 25.64
C GLY A 243 13.38 1.40 24.87
N LEU A 244 14.31 2.26 25.31
CA LEU A 244 14.52 3.55 24.66
C LEU A 244 15.02 3.39 23.22
N PRO A 245 14.54 4.21 22.28
CA PRO A 245 14.98 4.16 20.88
C PRO A 245 16.47 4.47 20.75
N THR A 246 17.12 3.86 19.77
CA THR A 246 18.50 4.14 19.40
C THR A 246 18.55 4.88 18.07
N PHE A 247 19.58 5.72 17.89
CA PHE A 247 19.65 6.64 16.76
C PHE A 247 20.91 6.35 15.94
N ALA A 248 20.72 5.92 14.69
CA ALA A 248 21.77 5.73 13.71
C ALA A 248 21.54 6.68 12.52
N PHE A 249 22.56 7.45 12.16
CA PHE A 249 22.45 8.50 11.15
C PHE A 249 21.96 7.97 9.79
N GLY A 250 22.51 6.86 9.29
CA GLY A 250 22.10 6.25 8.03
C GLY A 250 20.62 5.79 8.06
N ALA A 251 20.18 5.19 9.18
CA ALA A 251 18.80 4.77 9.38
C ALA A 251 17.83 5.97 9.35
N ILE A 252 18.21 7.08 10.00
CA ILE A 252 17.41 8.30 10.02
C ILE A 252 17.28 8.87 8.60
N ILE A 253 18.38 9.00 7.86
CA ILE A 253 18.33 9.54 6.47
C ILE A 253 17.48 8.66 5.57
N SER A 254 17.70 7.35 5.59
CA SER A 254 16.90 6.41 4.81
C SER A 254 15.41 6.53 5.13
N MET A 255 15.07 6.65 6.42
CA MET A 255 13.68 6.79 6.85
C MET A 255 13.09 8.16 6.48
N VAL A 256 13.88 9.24 6.49
CA VAL A 256 13.44 10.57 6.02
C VAL A 256 13.08 10.53 4.53
N VAL A 257 13.88 9.86 3.69
CA VAL A 257 13.55 9.68 2.27
C VAL A 257 12.22 8.95 2.09
N VAL A 258 11.99 7.90 2.87
CA VAL A 258 10.72 7.17 2.86
C VAL A 258 9.56 8.04 3.34
N MET A 259 9.76 8.91 4.33
CA MET A 259 8.71 9.85 4.75
C MET A 259 8.29 10.79 3.62
N LEU A 260 9.21 11.25 2.77
CA LEU A 260 8.84 12.05 1.60
C LEU A 260 7.95 11.28 0.62
N VAL A 261 8.22 9.99 0.42
CA VAL A 261 7.37 9.10 -0.38
C VAL A 261 5.98 8.97 0.24
N ILE A 262 5.89 8.69 1.55
CA ILE A 262 4.63 8.59 2.29
C ILE A 262 3.83 9.89 2.18
N MET A 263 4.48 11.04 2.31
CA MET A 263 3.83 12.34 2.15
C MET A 263 3.24 12.53 0.75
N THR A 264 3.91 11.98 -0.28
CA THR A 264 3.39 12.03 -1.66
C THR A 264 2.15 11.15 -1.82
N GLU A 265 2.18 9.91 -1.29
CA GLU A 265 1.04 8.99 -1.30
C GLU A 265 -0.17 9.60 -0.58
N THR A 266 0.02 10.07 0.65
CA THR A 266 -1.05 10.73 1.42
C THR A 266 -1.59 11.98 0.72
N THR A 267 -0.73 12.76 0.05
CA THR A 267 -1.18 13.92 -0.74
C THR A 267 -2.13 13.47 -1.85
N ALA A 268 -1.78 12.43 -2.61
CA ALA A 268 -2.64 11.90 -3.66
C ALA A 268 -3.99 11.42 -3.11
N ASP A 269 -3.99 10.75 -1.97
CA ASP A 269 -5.22 10.27 -1.32
C ASP A 269 -6.09 11.42 -0.81
N ILE A 270 -5.51 12.47 -0.23
CA ILE A 270 -6.23 13.68 0.21
C ILE A 270 -6.90 14.39 -0.97
N LEU A 271 -6.18 14.53 -2.10
CA LEU A 271 -6.71 15.14 -3.31
C LEU A 271 -7.85 14.30 -3.90
N ALA A 272 -7.65 12.98 -4.01
CA ALA A 272 -8.67 12.05 -4.52
C ALA A 272 -9.94 12.04 -3.65
N VAL A 273 -9.80 12.03 -2.33
CA VAL A 273 -10.96 12.16 -1.43
C VAL A 273 -11.63 13.51 -1.60
N GLY A 274 -10.86 14.59 -1.75
CA GLY A 274 -11.40 15.93 -1.98
C GLY A 274 -12.32 15.99 -3.20
N GLU A 275 -11.95 15.33 -4.30
CA GLU A 275 -12.80 15.20 -5.49
C GLU A 275 -14.04 14.36 -5.23
N ILE A 276 -13.90 13.19 -4.58
CA ILE A 276 -15.02 12.28 -4.28
C ILE A 276 -16.07 12.94 -3.40
N ILE A 277 -15.66 13.73 -2.41
CA ILE A 277 -16.57 14.43 -1.51
C ILE A 277 -17.09 15.76 -2.08
N GLU A 278 -16.66 16.12 -3.31
CA GLU A 278 -17.03 17.41 -3.96
C GLU A 278 -16.57 18.65 -3.18
N ARG A 279 -15.48 18.49 -2.42
CA ARG A 279 -14.78 19.56 -1.70
C ARG A 279 -13.29 19.45 -1.99
N PRO A 280 -12.81 20.02 -3.10
CA PRO A 280 -11.41 19.97 -3.50
C PRO A 280 -10.48 20.39 -2.36
N ALA A 281 -9.44 19.61 -2.13
CA ALA A 281 -8.50 19.89 -1.07
C ALA A 281 -7.56 21.03 -1.49
N ASP A 282 -7.53 22.08 -0.70
CA ASP A 282 -6.60 23.18 -0.84
C ASP A 282 -5.23 22.86 -0.21
N ARG A 283 -4.29 23.76 -0.39
CA ARG A 283 -2.94 23.63 0.16
C ARG A 283 -2.93 23.48 1.69
N GLU A 284 -3.86 24.14 2.38
CA GLU A 284 -3.94 24.08 3.84
C GLU A 284 -4.43 22.69 4.28
N THR A 285 -5.45 22.16 3.65
CA THR A 285 -5.99 20.82 3.88
C THR A 285 -4.91 19.75 3.70
N VAL A 286 -4.16 19.80 2.59
CA VAL A 286 -3.04 18.88 2.33
C VAL A 286 -1.97 19.03 3.42
N THR A 287 -1.54 20.25 3.73
CA THR A 287 -0.52 20.49 4.75
C THR A 287 -0.93 19.98 6.13
N ASN A 288 -2.19 20.20 6.52
CA ASN A 288 -2.72 19.76 7.82
C ASN A 288 -2.86 18.23 7.87
N GLY A 289 -3.22 17.60 6.75
CA GLY A 289 -3.23 16.13 6.64
C GLY A 289 -1.83 15.54 6.77
N LEU A 290 -0.84 16.08 6.07
CA LEU A 290 0.55 15.63 6.16
C LEU A 290 1.13 15.84 7.58
N ARG A 291 0.80 16.93 8.25
CA ARG A 291 1.19 17.13 9.66
C ARG A 291 0.60 16.05 10.57
N ALA A 292 -0.65 15.66 10.34
CA ALA A 292 -1.28 14.59 11.11
C ALA A 292 -0.56 13.25 10.92
N ASP A 293 -0.17 12.90 9.70
CA ASP A 293 0.58 11.66 9.42
C ASP A 293 1.96 11.68 10.09
N MET A 294 2.68 12.79 9.98
CA MET A 294 4.03 12.90 10.51
C MET A 294 4.06 12.90 12.04
N VAL A 295 3.13 13.64 12.69
CA VAL A 295 3.01 13.60 14.15
C VAL A 295 2.52 12.25 14.63
N SER A 296 1.58 11.61 13.92
CA SER A 296 1.12 10.25 14.23
C SER A 296 2.24 9.22 14.11
N THR A 297 3.10 9.31 13.10
CA THR A 297 4.28 8.46 12.94
C THR A 297 5.25 8.63 14.10
N SER A 298 5.52 9.89 14.51
CA SER A 298 6.41 10.18 15.64
C SER A 298 5.84 9.63 16.95
N ILE A 299 4.54 9.81 17.20
CA ILE A 299 3.88 9.27 18.40
C ILE A 299 3.80 7.73 18.31
N ALA A 300 3.49 7.18 17.13
CA ALA A 300 3.43 5.73 16.94
C ALA A 300 4.77 5.07 17.30
N SER A 301 5.89 5.66 16.90
CA SER A 301 7.22 5.11 17.24
C SER A 301 7.49 5.07 18.75
N VAL A 302 6.97 6.04 19.51
CA VAL A 302 7.04 6.04 20.98
C VAL A 302 6.20 4.92 21.58
N PHE A 303 5.01 4.64 21.00
CA PHE A 303 4.10 3.58 21.42
C PHE A 303 4.36 2.24 20.71
N ASN A 304 5.54 2.08 20.09
CA ASN A 304 6.00 0.85 19.43
C ASN A 304 5.15 0.44 18.21
N GLY A 305 4.49 1.42 17.59
CA GLY A 305 3.89 1.32 16.26
C GLY A 305 4.88 1.73 15.18
N PHE A 306 4.45 1.57 13.93
CA PHE A 306 5.27 1.89 12.76
C PHE A 306 4.78 3.19 12.09
N SER A 307 5.38 3.52 10.93
CA SER A 307 4.99 4.67 10.13
C SER A 307 3.51 4.64 9.75
N ILE A 308 2.86 5.79 9.79
CA ILE A 308 1.44 5.97 9.49
C ILE A 308 1.29 6.66 8.14
N SER A 309 0.33 6.20 7.33
CA SER A 309 -0.09 6.85 6.08
C SER A 309 -1.57 6.64 5.81
N ALA A 310 -2.10 7.40 4.86
CA ALA A 310 -3.44 7.17 4.33
C ALA A 310 -3.54 5.80 3.65
N PHE A 311 -4.75 5.22 3.67
CA PHE A 311 -5.04 3.92 3.06
C PHE A 311 -5.89 4.10 1.81
N ALA A 312 -5.29 4.01 0.63
CA ALA A 312 -5.93 4.18 -0.67
C ALA A 312 -7.14 3.24 -0.90
N GLN A 313 -7.13 2.02 -0.30
CA GLN A 313 -8.27 1.11 -0.35
C GLN A 313 -9.54 1.72 0.24
N ASN A 314 -9.39 2.52 1.30
CA ASN A 314 -10.50 3.18 1.96
C ASN A 314 -11.00 4.40 1.17
N VAL A 315 -10.12 5.06 0.40
CA VAL A 315 -10.52 6.10 -0.58
C VAL A 315 -11.48 5.50 -1.61
N GLY A 316 -11.11 4.34 -2.18
CA GLY A 316 -11.98 3.59 -3.07
C GLY A 316 -13.32 3.18 -2.43
N LEU A 317 -13.31 2.87 -1.12
CA LEU A 317 -14.53 2.53 -0.39
C LEU A 317 -15.49 3.73 -0.29
N VAL A 318 -14.99 4.92 0.02
CA VAL A 318 -15.79 6.18 0.02
C VAL A 318 -16.40 6.43 -1.35
N ALA A 319 -15.61 6.29 -2.43
CA ALA A 319 -16.07 6.48 -3.79
C ALA A 319 -17.25 5.56 -4.17
N ILE A 320 -17.16 4.27 -3.80
CA ILE A 320 -18.14 3.28 -4.24
C ILE A 320 -19.39 3.27 -3.35
N THR A 321 -19.24 3.52 -2.04
CA THR A 321 -20.38 3.55 -1.11
C THR A 321 -21.15 4.87 -1.18
N GLY A 322 -20.51 5.93 -1.61
CA GLY A 322 -21.06 7.29 -1.55
C GLY A 322 -21.18 7.85 -0.13
N ILE A 323 -20.67 7.14 0.89
CA ILE A 323 -20.66 7.60 2.29
C ILE A 323 -19.50 8.57 2.48
N LYS A 324 -19.82 9.87 2.40
CA LYS A 324 -18.84 10.96 2.42
C LYS A 324 -18.52 11.47 3.84
N SER A 325 -19.24 11.02 4.87
CA SER A 325 -19.11 11.52 6.24
C SER A 325 -17.76 11.17 6.88
N ARG A 326 -17.01 12.18 7.31
CA ARG A 326 -15.78 12.01 8.09
C ARG A 326 -16.00 11.39 9.47
N PHE A 327 -17.21 11.56 10.04
CA PHE A 327 -17.56 10.99 11.33
C PHE A 327 -17.73 9.47 11.27
N VAL A 328 -18.14 8.91 10.14
CA VAL A 328 -18.14 7.47 9.91
C VAL A 328 -16.71 6.90 10.01
N VAL A 329 -15.75 7.60 9.39
CA VAL A 329 -14.34 7.19 9.44
C VAL A 329 -13.73 7.47 10.81
N ALA A 330 -14.19 8.51 11.54
CA ALA A 330 -13.79 8.68 12.93
C ALA A 330 -14.26 7.51 13.82
N VAL A 331 -15.46 6.97 13.59
CA VAL A 331 -15.93 5.77 14.28
C VAL A 331 -15.04 4.56 13.93
N SER A 332 -14.58 4.42 12.69
CA SER A 332 -13.59 3.36 12.35
C SER A 332 -12.28 3.54 13.13
N GLY A 333 -11.82 4.77 13.31
CA GLY A 333 -10.67 5.07 14.17
C GLY A 333 -10.89 4.64 15.62
N ALA A 334 -12.07 4.92 16.19
CA ALA A 334 -12.43 4.48 17.54
C ALA A 334 -12.49 2.94 17.65
N ILE A 335 -13.01 2.25 16.64
CA ILE A 335 -13.01 0.78 16.57
C ILE A 335 -11.56 0.25 16.54
N LEU A 336 -10.67 0.85 15.75
CA LEU A 336 -9.26 0.44 15.71
C LEU A 336 -8.55 0.64 17.05
N VAL A 337 -8.79 1.77 17.75
CA VAL A 337 -8.28 1.99 19.11
C VAL A 337 -8.78 0.86 20.02
N PHE A 338 -10.08 0.57 19.98
CA PHE A 338 -10.66 -0.53 20.77
C PHE A 338 -9.98 -1.86 20.44
N LEU A 339 -9.81 -2.23 19.16
CA LEU A 339 -9.14 -3.46 18.76
C LEU A 339 -7.68 -3.52 19.24
N GLY A 340 -6.97 -2.39 19.22
CA GLY A 340 -5.58 -2.30 19.67
C GLY A 340 -5.40 -2.44 21.20
N VAL A 341 -6.46 -2.19 21.99
CA VAL A 341 -6.43 -2.31 23.47
C VAL A 341 -6.75 -3.73 23.94
N PHE A 342 -7.26 -4.58 23.06
CA PHE A 342 -7.55 -6.00 23.36
C PHE A 342 -6.54 -6.93 22.66
N PRO A 343 -5.41 -7.29 23.32
CA PRO A 343 -4.34 -8.10 22.70
C PRO A 343 -4.83 -9.46 22.19
N VAL A 344 -5.91 -10.00 22.77
CA VAL A 344 -6.51 -11.24 22.31
C VAL A 344 -6.89 -11.19 20.83
N LEU A 345 -7.29 -10.02 20.32
CA LEU A 345 -7.63 -9.83 18.92
C LEU A 345 -6.37 -9.80 18.03
N GLY A 346 -5.27 -9.22 18.53
CA GLY A 346 -3.94 -9.33 17.91
C GLY A 346 -3.41 -10.76 17.92
N ALA A 347 -3.64 -11.50 19.00
CA ALA A 347 -3.25 -12.90 19.14
C ALA A 347 -4.01 -13.82 18.16
N ILE A 348 -5.29 -13.54 17.86
CA ILE A 348 -6.05 -14.25 16.82
C ILE A 348 -5.35 -14.10 15.45
N VAL A 349 -4.84 -12.92 15.16
CA VAL A 349 -4.08 -12.69 13.92
C VAL A 349 -2.74 -13.44 13.92
N ALA A 350 -2.08 -13.52 15.07
CA ALA A 350 -0.82 -14.25 15.21
C ALA A 350 -0.99 -15.79 15.08
N VAL A 351 -2.21 -16.32 15.14
CA VAL A 351 -2.52 -17.74 14.88
C VAL A 351 -2.46 -18.08 13.38
N VAL A 352 -2.60 -17.07 12.51
CA VAL A 352 -2.58 -17.30 11.06
C VAL A 352 -1.24 -17.92 10.64
N PRO A 353 -1.24 -19.15 10.05
CA PRO A 353 0.00 -19.81 9.67
C PRO A 353 0.75 -19.05 8.57
N LEU A 354 2.09 -19.09 8.60
CA LEU A 354 2.91 -18.43 7.59
C LEU A 354 2.53 -18.77 6.14
N PRO A 355 2.21 -20.01 5.75
CA PRO A 355 1.77 -20.33 4.39
C PRO A 355 0.49 -19.58 3.99
N VAL A 356 -0.47 -19.45 4.89
CA VAL A 356 -1.71 -18.69 4.66
C VAL A 356 -1.41 -17.20 4.52
N LEU A 357 -0.57 -16.65 5.40
CA LEU A 357 -0.05 -15.28 5.29
C LEU A 357 0.68 -15.06 3.97
N GLY A 358 1.45 -16.05 3.51
CA GLY A 358 2.15 -16.00 2.24
C GLY A 358 1.20 -15.90 1.05
N GLY A 359 0.18 -16.75 0.98
CA GLY A 359 -0.84 -16.70 -0.07
C GLY A 359 -1.61 -15.39 -0.10
N ALA A 360 -2.04 -14.89 1.06
CA ALA A 360 -2.70 -13.60 1.19
C ALA A 360 -1.73 -12.42 0.89
N GLY A 361 -0.47 -12.54 1.31
CA GLY A 361 0.58 -11.56 1.06
C GLY A 361 0.89 -11.41 -0.44
N LEU A 362 0.96 -12.51 -1.19
CA LEU A 362 1.13 -12.45 -2.66
C LEU A 362 0.00 -11.66 -3.32
N ALA A 363 -1.25 -11.87 -2.91
CA ALA A 363 -2.38 -11.10 -3.41
C ALA A 363 -2.28 -9.62 -2.99
N LEU A 364 -1.98 -9.34 -1.71
CA LEU A 364 -1.89 -7.98 -1.16
C LEU A 364 -0.76 -7.18 -1.82
N PHE A 365 0.47 -7.72 -1.83
CA PHE A 365 1.63 -7.01 -2.38
C PHE A 365 1.58 -6.91 -3.90
N GLY A 366 1.01 -7.93 -4.57
CA GLY A 366 0.69 -7.86 -6.00
C GLY A 366 -0.28 -6.72 -6.33
N THR A 367 -1.30 -6.49 -5.50
CA THR A 367 -2.23 -5.35 -5.71
C THR A 367 -1.55 -4.00 -5.47
N VAL A 368 -0.59 -3.91 -4.54
CA VAL A 368 0.22 -2.69 -4.35
C VAL A 368 1.07 -2.42 -5.59
N ALA A 369 1.79 -3.43 -6.11
CA ALA A 369 2.56 -3.29 -7.35
C ALA A 369 1.68 -2.87 -8.53
N ALA A 370 0.50 -3.49 -8.69
CA ALA A 370 -0.47 -3.14 -9.73
C ALA A 370 -0.98 -1.69 -9.58
N SER A 371 -1.13 -1.18 -8.36
CA SER A 371 -1.48 0.23 -8.11
C SER A 371 -0.39 1.18 -8.62
N GLY A 372 0.88 0.84 -8.41
CA GLY A 372 2.01 1.59 -8.98
C GLY A 372 1.99 1.60 -10.51
N ILE A 373 1.76 0.44 -11.13
CA ILE A 373 1.61 0.32 -12.59
C ILE A 373 0.44 1.19 -13.09
N ARG A 374 -0.68 1.20 -12.37
CA ARG A 374 -1.83 2.06 -12.68
C ARG A 374 -1.47 3.55 -12.58
N THR A 375 -0.61 3.95 -11.66
CA THR A 375 -0.10 5.33 -11.59
C THR A 375 0.80 5.62 -12.79
N LEU A 376 1.69 4.70 -13.15
CA LEU A 376 2.55 4.82 -14.35
C LEU A 376 1.75 4.90 -15.65
N SER A 377 0.57 4.27 -15.75
CA SER A 377 -0.27 4.35 -16.95
C SER A 377 -0.80 5.75 -17.27
N LYS A 378 -0.68 6.70 -16.34
CA LYS A 378 -1.03 8.10 -16.54
C LYS A 378 0.14 8.94 -17.07
N VAL A 379 1.35 8.37 -17.07
CA VAL A 379 2.57 9.05 -17.52
C VAL A 379 2.61 9.06 -19.03
N ASP A 380 2.98 10.20 -19.61
CA ASP A 380 3.27 10.28 -21.03
C ASP A 380 4.66 9.65 -21.32
N PHE A 381 4.65 8.57 -22.08
CA PHE A 381 5.84 7.86 -22.54
C PHE A 381 6.19 8.15 -24.02
N ALA A 382 5.55 9.14 -24.66
CA ALA A 382 5.87 9.51 -26.05
C ALA A 382 7.32 9.98 -26.23
N GLY A 383 7.96 10.45 -25.13
CA GLY A 383 9.39 10.72 -25.07
C GLY A 383 10.14 9.66 -24.27
N ASN A 384 11.42 9.44 -24.59
CA ASN A 384 12.25 8.42 -23.93
C ASN A 384 12.59 8.74 -22.46
N SER A 385 12.53 10.00 -22.04
CA SER A 385 12.96 10.45 -20.72
C SER A 385 12.24 9.72 -19.59
N ASN A 386 10.90 9.65 -19.63
CA ASN A 386 10.12 8.98 -18.60
C ASN A 386 10.34 7.47 -18.59
N LEU A 387 10.54 6.86 -19.77
CA LEU A 387 10.83 5.43 -19.88
C LEU A 387 12.19 5.10 -19.23
N VAL A 388 13.21 5.93 -19.47
CA VAL A 388 14.54 5.80 -18.85
C VAL A 388 14.45 5.97 -17.33
N ILE A 389 13.69 6.97 -16.84
CA ILE A 389 13.48 7.16 -15.40
C ILE A 389 12.91 5.89 -14.77
N VAL A 390 11.83 5.34 -15.33
CA VAL A 390 11.19 4.11 -14.80
C VAL A 390 12.14 2.93 -14.86
N ALA A 391 12.82 2.71 -15.99
CA ALA A 391 13.72 1.57 -16.19
C ALA A 391 14.88 1.56 -15.17
N PHE A 392 15.56 2.69 -15.03
CA PHE A 392 16.67 2.79 -14.07
C PHE A 392 16.20 2.80 -12.62
N ALA A 393 15.13 3.51 -12.29
CA ALA A 393 14.59 3.54 -10.94
C ALA A 393 14.20 2.15 -10.44
N LEU A 394 13.46 1.38 -11.25
CA LEU A 394 13.09 0.01 -10.92
C LEU A 394 14.32 -0.91 -10.91
N GLY A 395 15.23 -0.75 -11.88
CA GLY A 395 16.48 -1.53 -11.95
C GLY A 395 17.29 -1.40 -10.67
N PHE A 396 17.54 -0.18 -10.20
CA PHE A 396 18.25 0.08 -8.96
C PHE A 396 17.49 -0.44 -7.73
N GLY A 397 16.17 -0.32 -7.72
CA GLY A 397 15.34 -0.83 -6.63
C GLY A 397 15.35 -2.35 -6.51
N ILE A 398 15.51 -3.08 -7.62
CA ILE A 398 15.56 -4.55 -7.64
C ILE A 398 16.91 -5.09 -7.16
N ILE A 399 18.00 -4.34 -7.26
CA ILE A 399 19.35 -4.81 -6.87
C ILE A 399 19.35 -5.43 -5.46
N PRO A 400 19.01 -4.71 -4.39
CA PRO A 400 19.06 -5.27 -3.04
C PRO A 400 18.02 -6.38 -2.81
N ILE A 401 16.94 -6.42 -3.60
CA ILE A 401 15.92 -7.47 -3.53
C ILE A 401 16.47 -8.79 -4.07
N SER A 402 17.19 -8.70 -5.19
CA SER A 402 17.73 -9.87 -5.90
C SER A 402 19.06 -10.35 -5.34
N VAL A 403 19.92 -9.41 -4.94
CA VAL A 403 21.27 -9.68 -4.41
C VAL A 403 21.47 -8.88 -3.12
N PRO A 404 20.99 -9.38 -1.97
CA PRO A 404 21.07 -8.66 -0.69
C PRO A 404 22.49 -8.29 -0.24
N THR A 405 23.51 -8.98 -0.75
CA THR A 405 24.94 -8.76 -0.42
C THR A 405 25.64 -7.80 -1.37
N PHE A 406 24.89 -7.17 -2.30
CA PHE A 406 25.49 -6.36 -3.36
C PHE A 406 26.29 -5.16 -2.82
N TYR A 407 25.82 -4.58 -1.72
CA TYR A 407 26.43 -3.41 -1.11
C TYR A 407 27.28 -3.70 0.13
N ASP A 408 27.55 -4.97 0.48
CA ASP A 408 28.28 -5.38 1.71
C ASP A 408 29.67 -4.74 1.88
N LYS A 409 30.32 -4.36 0.78
CA LYS A 409 31.63 -3.71 0.80
C LYS A 409 31.59 -2.19 0.91
N PHE A 410 30.40 -1.61 0.89
CA PHE A 410 30.24 -0.15 1.05
C PHE A 410 30.15 0.24 2.54
N PRO A 411 30.40 1.53 2.89
CA PRO A 411 30.22 1.99 4.24
C PRO A 411 28.80 1.74 4.78
N SER A 412 28.64 1.48 6.07
CA SER A 412 27.36 1.10 6.69
C SER A 412 26.23 2.12 6.43
N TRP A 413 26.53 3.42 6.41
CA TRP A 413 25.53 4.44 6.10
C TRP A 413 25.00 4.32 4.67
N PHE A 414 25.85 3.91 3.71
CA PHE A 414 25.46 3.69 2.33
C PHE A 414 24.59 2.43 2.20
N GLN A 415 25.01 1.34 2.86
CA GLN A 415 24.25 0.09 2.90
C GLN A 415 22.82 0.34 3.37
N VAL A 416 22.62 0.99 4.53
CA VAL A 416 21.28 1.25 5.08
C VAL A 416 20.38 2.05 4.11
N ILE A 417 20.97 2.91 3.27
CA ILE A 417 20.21 3.68 2.27
C ILE A 417 19.87 2.81 1.05
N PHE A 418 20.85 2.11 0.49
CA PHE A 418 20.71 1.43 -0.79
C PHE A 418 20.30 -0.06 -0.68
N ASP A 419 20.37 -0.68 0.49
CA ASP A 419 19.79 -2.00 0.76
C ASP A 419 18.26 -1.95 0.83
N SER A 420 17.68 -0.76 0.95
CA SER A 420 16.25 -0.55 0.76
C SER A 420 15.92 -0.31 -0.71
N GLY A 421 15.27 -1.27 -1.36
CA GLY A 421 14.82 -1.12 -2.75
C GLY A 421 13.94 0.10 -2.98
N ILE A 422 13.11 0.45 -1.98
CA ILE A 422 12.21 1.62 -2.03
C ILE A 422 13.01 2.92 -2.00
N THR A 423 13.94 3.05 -1.06
CA THR A 423 14.79 4.23 -0.92
C THR A 423 15.67 4.42 -2.16
N SER A 424 16.28 3.35 -2.64
CA SER A 424 17.10 3.33 -3.85
C SER A 424 16.31 3.80 -5.07
N THR A 425 15.11 3.23 -5.29
CA THR A 425 14.20 3.65 -6.37
C THR A 425 13.82 5.11 -6.25
N ALA A 426 13.43 5.58 -5.06
CA ALA A 426 13.01 6.96 -4.84
C ALA A 426 14.13 7.95 -5.17
N ILE A 427 15.34 7.70 -4.68
CA ILE A 427 16.51 8.56 -4.94
C ILE A 427 16.81 8.60 -6.44
N VAL A 428 16.91 7.45 -7.10
CA VAL A 428 17.23 7.37 -8.53
C VAL A 428 16.13 8.01 -9.37
N ALA A 429 14.86 7.74 -9.08
CA ALA A 429 13.74 8.33 -9.81
C ALA A 429 13.71 9.86 -9.70
N VAL A 430 13.90 10.41 -8.48
CA VAL A 430 13.93 11.86 -8.27
C VAL A 430 15.13 12.49 -8.97
N LEU A 431 16.34 11.92 -8.85
CA LEU A 431 17.52 12.43 -9.50
C LEU A 431 17.39 12.44 -11.03
N LEU A 432 16.90 11.35 -11.60
CA LEU A 432 16.70 11.27 -13.06
C LEU A 432 15.56 12.19 -13.52
N ASN A 433 14.48 12.34 -12.73
CA ASN A 433 13.44 13.31 -13.02
C ASN A 433 13.98 14.75 -13.03
N ILE A 434 14.87 15.10 -12.10
CA ILE A 434 15.54 16.40 -12.10
C ILE A 434 16.37 16.57 -13.37
N VAL A 435 17.16 15.57 -13.76
CA VAL A 435 18.04 15.63 -14.90
C VAL A 435 17.25 15.72 -16.22
N PHE A 436 16.27 14.87 -16.42
CA PHE A 436 15.56 14.75 -17.70
C PHE A 436 14.40 15.72 -17.86
N ASN A 437 13.61 15.95 -16.79
CA ASN A 437 12.37 16.71 -16.88
C ASN A 437 12.49 18.13 -16.34
N ILE A 438 13.38 18.39 -15.36
CA ILE A 438 13.53 19.74 -14.76
C ILE A 438 14.68 20.51 -15.37
N LEU A 439 15.87 19.89 -15.52
CA LEU A 439 17.06 20.53 -16.11
C LEU A 439 17.16 20.30 -17.62
N GLY A 440 16.63 19.18 -18.13
CA GLY A 440 16.60 18.87 -19.55
C GLY A 440 15.59 19.77 -20.27
N ARG A 441 16.02 20.45 -21.34
CA ARG A 441 15.05 21.00 -22.29
C ARG A 441 14.35 19.82 -22.95
N SER A 442 13.01 19.81 -22.88
CA SER A 442 12.17 18.85 -23.58
C SER A 442 12.51 18.87 -25.07
N SER A 443 13.38 17.99 -25.54
CA SER A 443 13.57 17.70 -26.94
C SER A 443 12.55 16.66 -27.36
N SER A 444 11.41 17.10 -27.81
CA SER A 444 10.32 16.27 -28.36
C SER A 444 10.63 15.63 -29.72
N THR A 445 11.91 15.38 -30.05
CA THR A 445 12.31 14.98 -31.42
C THR A 445 13.25 13.77 -31.48
N GLU A 446 13.51 13.06 -30.41
CA GLU A 446 14.32 11.84 -30.47
C GLU A 446 13.45 10.60 -30.57
N GLY A 447 13.64 9.80 -31.62
CA GLY A 447 13.00 8.52 -31.82
C GLY A 447 13.28 7.53 -30.68
N PRO A 448 12.50 6.45 -30.54
CA PRO A 448 12.59 5.53 -29.40
C PRO A 448 13.99 4.93 -29.27
N ILE A 449 14.58 5.03 -28.05
CA ILE A 449 15.86 4.39 -27.70
C ILE A 449 15.71 2.86 -27.69
N PHE A 450 14.50 2.37 -27.43
CA PHE A 450 14.17 0.95 -27.45
C PHE A 450 13.29 0.69 -28.66
N SER A 451 13.63 -0.31 -29.49
CA SER A 451 12.76 -0.75 -30.58
C SER A 451 11.49 -1.33 -29.98
N GLU A 452 10.39 -0.59 -30.07
CA GLU A 452 9.07 -1.16 -29.86
C GLU A 452 8.78 -2.13 -31.01
N GLY A 453 8.71 -3.42 -30.72
CA GLY A 453 8.02 -4.34 -31.61
C GLY A 453 6.57 -3.87 -31.74
N PRO A 454 5.92 -4.03 -32.89
CA PRO A 454 4.53 -3.67 -33.05
C PRO A 454 3.71 -4.37 -31.96
N PRO A 455 2.74 -3.67 -31.32
CA PRO A 455 1.93 -4.28 -30.28
C PRO A 455 1.25 -5.54 -30.83
N PRO A 456 1.17 -6.65 -30.05
CA PRO A 456 0.53 -7.87 -30.51
C PRO A 456 -0.91 -7.55 -30.94
N GLY A 457 -1.22 -7.68 -32.20
CA GLY A 457 -2.53 -7.38 -32.76
C GLY A 457 -2.70 -6.03 -33.46
N ALA A 458 -1.66 -5.22 -33.58
CA ALA A 458 -1.71 -4.05 -34.46
C ALA A 458 -1.82 -4.53 -35.92
N ILE A 459 -3.01 -4.34 -36.49
CA ILE A 459 -3.24 -4.51 -37.93
C ILE A 459 -2.40 -3.42 -38.63
N SER A 460 -1.51 -3.82 -39.53
CA SER A 460 -0.73 -2.82 -40.28
C SER A 460 -1.67 -2.00 -41.18
N ASP A 461 -1.34 -0.72 -41.42
CA ASP A 461 -2.12 0.14 -42.35
C ASP A 461 -2.34 -0.52 -43.71
N ARG A 462 -1.47 -1.47 -44.12
CA ARG A 462 -1.63 -2.29 -45.32
C ARG A 462 -2.73 -3.35 -45.19
N ASP A 463 -2.96 -3.87 -43.99
CA ASP A 463 -4.00 -4.86 -43.74
C ASP A 463 -5.35 -4.17 -43.54
N GLU A 464 -5.40 -2.97 -42.96
CA GLU A 464 -6.59 -2.12 -42.94
C GLU A 464 -6.98 -1.64 -44.35
N ALA A 465 -6.03 -1.28 -45.20
CA ALA A 465 -6.28 -0.93 -46.58
C ALA A 465 -6.88 -2.14 -47.38
N ARG A 466 -6.42 -3.38 -47.08
CA ARG A 466 -6.96 -4.59 -47.68
C ARG A 466 -8.37 -4.96 -47.19
N LEU A 467 -8.68 -4.65 -45.94
CA LEU A 467 -10.01 -4.87 -45.35
C LEU A 467 -11.04 -3.85 -45.87
N ASN A 468 -10.58 -2.65 -46.22
CA ASN A 468 -11.40 -1.56 -46.73
C ASN A 468 -11.48 -1.49 -48.30
N GLU A 469 -10.78 -2.37 -49.03
CA GLU A 469 -10.98 -2.48 -50.47
C GLU A 469 -12.41 -3.02 -50.76
N PRO A 470 -13.25 -2.26 -51.52
CA PRO A 470 -14.57 -2.74 -51.85
C PRO A 470 -14.45 -4.02 -52.67
N ASP A 471 -15.32 -4.98 -52.35
CA ASP A 471 -15.38 -6.36 -52.85
C ASP A 471 -15.72 -6.44 -54.36
N GLN A 472 -15.03 -5.65 -55.22
CA GLN A 472 -15.20 -5.63 -56.67
C GLN A 472 -14.55 -6.82 -57.40
N ARG A 473 -13.65 -7.56 -56.75
CA ARG A 473 -12.99 -8.73 -57.36
C ARG A 473 -13.71 -10.07 -57.14
N ARG A 474 -14.75 -10.13 -56.34
CA ARG A 474 -15.52 -11.36 -56.14
C ARG A 474 -16.47 -11.66 -57.31
N ASN A 475 -16.84 -10.66 -58.12
CA ASN A 475 -17.77 -10.83 -59.24
C ASN A 475 -17.09 -11.23 -60.57
N GLU A 476 -15.75 -11.15 -60.68
CA GLU A 476 -15.05 -11.53 -61.94
C GLU A 476 -14.67 -13.02 -61.99
N VAL A 477 -14.61 -13.74 -60.86
CA VAL A 477 -14.29 -15.18 -60.84
C VAL A 477 -15.53 -16.04 -60.98
N GLY A 478 -16.74 -15.52 -60.68
CA GLY A 478 -18.03 -16.24 -60.86
C GLY A 478 -18.59 -16.24 -62.29
N GLY A 479 -18.07 -15.36 -63.18
CA GLY A 479 -18.57 -15.19 -64.54
C GLY A 479 -17.95 -16.10 -65.60
N SER A 480 -16.85 -16.79 -65.30
CA SER A 480 -16.13 -17.62 -66.32
C SER A 480 -16.53 -19.11 -66.29
N ALA A 481 -17.26 -19.58 -65.26
CA ALA A 481 -17.65 -20.99 -65.14
C ALA A 481 -18.97 -21.32 -65.82
N ASP A 482 -19.81 -20.32 -66.17
CA ASP A 482 -21.14 -20.53 -66.74
C ASP A 482 -21.17 -20.43 -68.29
N ARG A 483 -20.03 -20.18 -68.96
CA ARG A 483 -19.93 -20.20 -70.47
C ARG A 483 -19.34 -21.47 -71.06
N ALA A 484 -18.91 -22.42 -70.24
CA ALA A 484 -18.34 -23.68 -70.71
C ALA A 484 -19.34 -24.87 -70.75
N GLN A 485 -20.65 -24.66 -70.45
CA GLN A 485 -21.69 -25.72 -70.53
C GLN A 485 -22.79 -25.43 -71.51
N ARG A 486 -22.63 -24.46 -72.43
CA ARG A 486 -23.54 -24.34 -73.60
C ARG A 486 -22.74 -24.12 -74.89
N GLY A 487 -22.26 -25.21 -75.46
CA GLY A 487 -21.64 -25.32 -76.76
C GLY A 487 -21.36 -26.74 -77.06
#